data_980e06c4ac0ec0a6fa567d737ef023c6
#
_entry.id   980e06c4ac0ec0a6fa567d737ef023c6
#
_cell.length_a   1.000
_cell.length_b   1.000
_cell.length_c   1.000
_cell.angle_alpha   90.00
_cell.angle_beta   90.00
_cell.angle_gamma   90.00
#
_symmetry.space_group_name_H-M   'P 1'
#
loop_
_entity.id
_entity.type
_entity.pdbx_description
1 polymer ?
#
loop_
_entity_poly.entity_id
_entity_poly.type
_entity_poly.pdbx_seq_one_letter_code
_entity_poly.pdbx_strand_id
1 'polypeptide(L)'
;MDFGAMMFSTDYSIRPDDLARLLEDRGFESMWVPEHSHIPAERSSPWPGGDDLPQDYWHTYDPFVALTAAAAVTTDLKLGTGICLVIERDPIMLAKEVASVDRLSGGRFIFGIGGGWNREEMANHSTRFRSRWRLLRERILAMKEIWTQEEAEFHGEFVDFDKMWAYPKPVQRPHPPILMGGDGPTTFDRVVEFCDGWMPISGRSGEGTSLQEKIVLLRRQAEEAGRDPASINITIFGARPEPDAIARLEAAGVDRAIFGLPSAERDTVVPIIDECAKLI
;
A
#
# COMPACT_ATOMS: atom_id res chain seq x y z
N MET A 1 17.72 4.91 -5.58
CA MET A 1 16.32 4.46 -5.57
C MET A 1 16.24 3.19 -4.72
N ASP A 2 15.21 3.06 -3.85
CA ASP A 2 15.00 1.87 -3.02
C ASP A 2 14.32 0.74 -3.81
N PHE A 3 14.53 -0.52 -3.40
CA PHE A 3 13.95 -1.68 -4.07
C PHE A 3 13.14 -2.54 -3.09
N GLY A 4 11.89 -2.82 -3.46
CA GLY A 4 11.01 -3.69 -2.71
C GLY A 4 10.53 -4.87 -3.55
N ALA A 5 9.90 -5.84 -2.89
CA ALA A 5 9.21 -6.94 -3.55
C ALA A 5 7.78 -7.09 -3.03
N MET A 6 6.84 -7.42 -3.91
CA MET A 6 5.44 -7.68 -3.55
C MET A 6 5.06 -9.11 -3.92
N MET A 7 4.21 -9.70 -3.09
CA MET A 7 3.59 -10.99 -3.36
C MET A 7 2.20 -11.04 -2.72
N PHE A 8 1.22 -11.62 -3.41
CA PHE A 8 0.04 -12.12 -2.73
C PHE A 8 0.49 -13.32 -1.87
N SER A 9 0.59 -13.10 -0.57
CA SER A 9 0.92 -14.16 0.38
C SER A 9 -0.30 -15.05 0.59
N THR A 10 -0.25 -16.27 0.08
CA THR A 10 -1.38 -17.20 0.05
C THR A 10 -1.13 -18.45 0.90
N ASP A 11 -2.16 -19.25 1.12
CA ASP A 11 -2.09 -20.53 1.84
C ASP A 11 -1.30 -21.62 1.08
N TYR A 12 -0.96 -21.36 -0.17
CA TYR A 12 -0.13 -22.27 -1.01
C TYR A 12 1.21 -21.66 -1.43
N SER A 13 1.52 -20.43 -1.02
CA SER A 13 2.80 -19.79 -1.33
C SER A 13 3.84 -19.98 -0.23
N ILE A 14 5.09 -19.56 -0.48
CA ILE A 14 6.08 -19.38 0.57
C ILE A 14 5.51 -18.54 1.71
N ARG A 15 5.79 -18.92 2.94
CA ARG A 15 5.28 -18.23 4.14
C ARG A 15 5.79 -16.77 4.20
N PRO A 16 4.99 -15.83 4.71
CA PRO A 16 5.39 -14.42 4.81
C PRO A 16 6.67 -14.19 5.62
N ASP A 17 6.88 -14.94 6.70
CA ASP A 17 8.08 -14.85 7.54
C ASP A 17 9.33 -15.38 6.83
N ASP A 18 9.22 -16.45 6.07
CA ASP A 18 10.32 -16.99 5.27
C ASP A 18 10.68 -16.08 4.09
N LEU A 19 9.66 -15.53 3.40
CA LEU A 19 9.85 -14.56 2.33
C LEU A 19 10.56 -13.32 2.85
N ALA A 20 10.14 -12.79 3.99
CA ALA A 20 10.72 -11.59 4.59
C ALA A 20 12.21 -11.76 4.90
N ARG A 21 12.63 -12.90 5.50
CA ARG A 21 14.05 -13.21 5.72
C ARG A 21 14.82 -13.24 4.41
N LEU A 22 14.26 -13.90 3.39
CA LEU A 22 14.94 -14.01 2.08
C LEU A 22 15.14 -12.65 1.43
N LEU A 23 14.17 -11.74 1.54
CA LEU A 23 14.27 -10.39 1.01
C LEU A 23 15.30 -9.55 1.79
N GLU A 24 15.26 -9.58 3.12
CA GLU A 24 16.22 -8.87 3.96
C GLU A 24 17.65 -9.35 3.72
N ASP A 25 17.88 -10.67 3.68
CA ASP A 25 19.21 -11.29 3.41
C ASP A 25 19.78 -10.90 2.05
N ARG A 26 18.95 -10.48 1.10
CA ARG A 26 19.33 -10.07 -0.26
C ARG A 26 19.36 -8.56 -0.48
N GLY A 27 19.15 -7.79 0.58
CA GLY A 27 19.28 -6.34 0.56
C GLY A 27 18.07 -5.59 0.00
N PHE A 28 16.90 -6.24 -0.11
CA PHE A 28 15.67 -5.51 -0.41
C PHE A 28 15.31 -4.57 0.74
N GLU A 29 14.88 -3.36 0.38
CA GLU A 29 14.47 -2.36 1.36
C GLU A 29 13.11 -2.67 1.96
N SER A 30 12.19 -3.28 1.18
CA SER A 30 10.82 -3.48 1.63
C SER A 30 10.12 -4.72 1.05
N MET A 31 9.17 -5.26 1.85
CA MET A 31 8.21 -6.29 1.47
C MET A 31 6.80 -5.71 1.44
N TRP A 32 6.02 -6.05 0.41
CA TRP A 32 4.67 -5.53 0.20
C TRP A 32 3.67 -6.66 0.00
N VAL A 33 2.51 -6.52 0.63
CA VAL A 33 1.39 -7.46 0.48
C VAL A 33 0.11 -6.71 0.10
N PRO A 34 -0.63 -7.17 -0.93
CA PRO A 34 -1.94 -6.63 -1.28
C PRO A 34 -3.04 -7.17 -0.35
N GLU A 35 -4.25 -6.65 -0.52
CA GLU A 35 -5.41 -7.05 0.27
C GLU A 35 -6.60 -7.37 -0.62
N HIS A 36 -7.23 -8.51 -0.31
CA HIS A 36 -8.64 -8.81 -0.54
C HIS A 36 -9.13 -9.62 0.65
N SER A 37 -10.23 -9.22 1.26
CA SER A 37 -10.83 -9.97 2.39
C SER A 37 -11.48 -11.25 1.90
N HIS A 38 -12.06 -11.20 0.72
CA HIS A 38 -12.66 -12.30 -0.03
C HIS A 38 -12.93 -11.83 -1.47
N ILE A 39 -13.20 -12.77 -2.35
CA ILE A 39 -13.73 -12.45 -3.67
C ILE A 39 -15.14 -13.07 -3.78
N PRO A 40 -16.18 -12.28 -4.05
CA PRO A 40 -17.51 -12.81 -4.31
C PRO A 40 -17.50 -13.80 -5.47
N ALA A 41 -18.09 -14.99 -5.27
CA ALA A 41 -18.14 -16.05 -6.28
C ALA A 41 -18.88 -15.59 -7.54
N GLU A 42 -19.93 -14.78 -7.35
CA GLU A 42 -20.63 -14.10 -8.44
C GLU A 42 -20.31 -12.61 -8.40
N ARG A 43 -19.68 -12.10 -9.43
CA ARG A 43 -19.35 -10.69 -9.58
C ARG A 43 -19.51 -10.21 -11.01
N SER A 44 -19.91 -8.96 -11.17
CA SER A 44 -19.99 -8.25 -12.45
C SER A 44 -18.86 -7.24 -12.63
N SER A 45 -18.16 -6.90 -11.56
CA SER A 45 -17.00 -6.00 -11.59
C SER A 45 -15.86 -6.63 -12.38
N PRO A 46 -15.42 -6.01 -13.50
CA PRO A 46 -14.30 -6.54 -14.26
C PRO A 46 -13.01 -6.41 -13.45
N TRP A 47 -12.16 -7.44 -13.54
CA TRP A 47 -10.82 -7.34 -12.97
C TRP A 47 -9.95 -6.42 -13.82
N PRO A 48 -9.27 -5.43 -13.20
CA PRO A 48 -8.48 -4.45 -13.95
C PRO A 48 -7.26 -5.02 -14.66
N GLY A 49 -6.86 -6.27 -14.38
CA GLY A 49 -5.71 -6.93 -14.99
C GLY A 49 -6.04 -7.77 -16.22
N GLY A 50 -7.30 -7.97 -16.57
CA GLY A 50 -7.72 -8.78 -17.73
C GLY A 50 -9.05 -9.50 -17.52
N ASP A 51 -9.26 -10.60 -18.25
CA ASP A 51 -10.53 -11.33 -18.23
C ASP A 51 -10.63 -12.29 -17.05
N ASP A 52 -9.57 -13.05 -16.77
CA ASP A 52 -9.55 -14.06 -15.71
C ASP A 52 -8.89 -13.52 -14.45
N LEU A 53 -9.62 -13.56 -13.32
CA LEU A 53 -9.07 -13.21 -12.02
C LEU A 53 -8.14 -14.33 -11.51
N PRO A 54 -6.86 -14.02 -11.20
CA PRO A 54 -5.96 -15.00 -10.60
C PRO A 54 -6.44 -15.49 -9.23
N GLN A 55 -6.18 -16.78 -8.95
CA GLN A 55 -6.64 -17.41 -7.71
C GLN A 55 -6.01 -16.83 -6.43
N ASP A 56 -4.83 -16.23 -6.53
CA ASP A 56 -4.14 -15.59 -5.41
C ASP A 56 -4.97 -14.47 -4.76
N TYR A 57 -5.91 -13.85 -5.51
CA TYR A 57 -6.81 -12.83 -4.98
C TYR A 57 -7.73 -13.32 -3.87
N TRP A 58 -8.23 -14.56 -3.93
CA TRP A 58 -9.12 -15.12 -2.89
C TRP A 58 -8.43 -16.10 -1.93
N HIS A 59 -7.14 -16.34 -2.13
CA HIS A 59 -6.31 -17.15 -1.24
C HIS A 59 -5.39 -16.30 -0.35
N THR A 60 -5.34 -14.98 -0.56
CA THR A 60 -4.39 -14.12 0.16
C THR A 60 -4.70 -14.04 1.66
N TYR A 61 -3.65 -14.01 2.49
CA TYR A 61 -3.77 -13.77 3.92
C TYR A 61 -4.17 -12.32 4.20
N ASP A 62 -4.69 -12.07 5.42
CA ASP A 62 -4.82 -10.71 5.93
C ASP A 62 -3.45 -10.02 5.95
N PRO A 63 -3.33 -8.80 5.38
CA PRO A 63 -2.04 -8.13 5.23
C PRO A 63 -1.37 -7.81 6.57
N PHE A 64 -2.13 -7.44 7.62
CA PHE A 64 -1.55 -7.09 8.92
C PHE A 64 -1.03 -8.32 9.65
N VAL A 65 -1.70 -9.47 9.50
CA VAL A 65 -1.22 -10.75 10.04
C VAL A 65 0.05 -11.19 9.33
N ALA A 66 0.07 -11.14 7.99
CA ALA A 66 1.24 -11.50 7.19
C ALA A 66 2.46 -10.59 7.49
N LEU A 67 2.24 -9.27 7.53
CA LEU A 67 3.30 -8.29 7.83
C LEU A 67 3.78 -8.36 9.29
N THR A 68 2.92 -8.73 10.24
CA THR A 68 3.34 -8.96 11.62
C THR A 68 4.26 -10.18 11.74
N ALA A 69 3.97 -11.26 11.00
CA ALA A 69 4.86 -12.42 10.93
C ALA A 69 6.22 -12.05 10.31
N ALA A 70 6.23 -11.25 9.26
CA ALA A 70 7.45 -10.72 8.65
C ALA A 70 8.23 -9.81 9.62
N ALA A 71 7.53 -8.91 10.33
CA ALA A 71 8.13 -8.00 11.32
C ALA A 71 8.91 -8.74 12.42
N ALA A 72 8.36 -9.87 12.87
CA ALA A 72 8.92 -10.64 13.99
C ALA A 72 10.27 -11.31 13.66
N VAL A 73 10.64 -11.41 12.39
CA VAL A 73 11.82 -12.17 11.94
C VAL A 73 12.81 -11.33 11.13
N THR A 74 12.56 -10.02 11.02
CA THR A 74 13.41 -9.05 10.30
C THR A 74 13.76 -7.88 11.20
N THR A 75 14.84 -7.17 10.87
CA THR A 75 15.35 -6.03 11.65
C THR A 75 15.26 -4.71 10.90
N ASP A 76 15.52 -4.70 9.60
CA ASP A 76 15.64 -3.49 8.78
C ASP A 76 14.61 -3.43 7.65
N LEU A 77 14.12 -4.60 7.18
CA LEU A 77 13.14 -4.69 6.10
C LEU A 77 11.88 -3.89 6.42
N LYS A 78 11.55 -2.91 5.59
CA LYS A 78 10.27 -2.18 5.68
C LYS A 78 9.12 -3.05 5.21
N LEU A 79 7.94 -2.79 5.74
CA LEU A 79 6.76 -3.64 5.60
C LEU A 79 5.60 -2.78 5.10
N GLY A 80 5.09 -3.06 3.92
CA GLY A 80 4.07 -2.23 3.28
C GLY A 80 2.80 -2.99 2.88
N THR A 81 1.68 -2.30 2.99
CA THR A 81 0.45 -2.75 2.32
C THR A 81 0.41 -2.21 0.89
N GLY A 82 0.17 -3.06 -0.08
CA GLY A 82 0.14 -2.67 -1.49
C GLY A 82 -1.07 -3.19 -2.25
N ILE A 83 -2.23 -2.70 -1.89
CA ILE A 83 -2.73 -1.66 -0.97
C ILE A 83 -3.70 -2.24 0.06
N CYS A 84 -3.87 -1.54 1.22
CA CYS A 84 -4.95 -1.81 2.14
C CYS A 84 -6.28 -1.21 1.63
N LEU A 85 -7.35 -2.00 1.71
CA LEU A 85 -8.71 -1.58 1.39
C LEU A 85 -9.37 -0.88 2.58
N VAL A 86 -8.89 0.33 2.92
CA VAL A 86 -9.37 1.14 4.05
C VAL A 86 -10.90 1.26 4.09
N ILE A 87 -11.52 1.25 2.92
CA ILE A 87 -12.97 1.38 2.76
C ILE A 87 -13.77 0.15 3.22
N GLU A 88 -13.12 -0.96 3.49
CA GLU A 88 -13.74 -2.23 3.91
C GLU A 88 -13.48 -2.58 5.38
N ARG A 89 -12.68 -1.75 6.09
CA ARG A 89 -12.29 -1.96 7.48
C ARG A 89 -12.86 -0.89 8.40
N ASP A 90 -13.21 -1.25 9.62
CA ASP A 90 -13.56 -0.27 10.66
C ASP A 90 -12.36 0.63 10.96
N PRO A 91 -12.50 1.98 10.96
CA PRO A 91 -11.36 2.89 11.08
C PRO A 91 -10.70 2.86 12.47
N ILE A 92 -11.43 2.57 13.54
CA ILE A 92 -10.87 2.48 14.89
C ILE A 92 -10.02 1.21 15.03
N MET A 93 -10.54 0.09 14.54
CA MET A 93 -9.80 -1.17 14.52
C MET A 93 -8.58 -1.09 13.60
N LEU A 94 -8.74 -0.52 12.40
CA LEU A 94 -7.64 -0.35 11.45
C LEU A 94 -6.54 0.57 12.01
N ALA A 95 -6.91 1.66 12.69
CA ALA A 95 -5.93 2.52 13.36
C ALA A 95 -5.13 1.76 14.42
N LYS A 96 -5.79 0.83 15.14
CA LYS A 96 -5.16 -0.05 16.12
C LYS A 96 -4.20 -1.04 15.44
N GLU A 97 -4.61 -1.68 14.36
CA GLU A 97 -3.80 -2.64 13.59
C GLU A 97 -2.53 -1.97 13.06
N VAL A 98 -2.66 -0.83 12.38
CA VAL A 98 -1.54 -0.04 11.85
C VAL A 98 -0.56 0.35 12.95
N ALA A 99 -1.05 0.92 14.06
CA ALA A 99 -0.21 1.32 15.19
C ALA A 99 0.51 0.12 15.84
N SER A 100 -0.15 -1.04 15.88
CA SER A 100 0.42 -2.27 16.45
C SER A 100 1.54 -2.81 15.58
N VAL A 101 1.34 -2.94 14.27
CA VAL A 101 2.38 -3.38 13.33
C VAL A 101 3.55 -2.41 13.33
N ASP A 102 3.28 -1.11 13.32
CA ASP A 102 4.31 -0.08 13.37
C ASP A 102 5.20 -0.22 14.62
N ARG A 103 4.59 -0.42 15.78
CA ARG A 103 5.34 -0.65 17.03
C ARG A 103 6.11 -1.96 17.05
N LEU A 104 5.47 -3.06 16.64
CA LEU A 104 6.10 -4.38 16.63
C LEU A 104 7.26 -4.45 15.64
N SER A 105 7.18 -3.71 14.54
CA SER A 105 8.27 -3.58 13.58
C SER A 105 9.33 -2.53 13.97
N GLY A 106 9.14 -1.77 15.06
CA GLY A 106 10.07 -0.69 15.42
C GLY A 106 10.04 0.52 14.49
N GLY A 107 8.88 0.81 13.86
CA GLY A 107 8.71 1.96 12.96
C GLY A 107 9.08 1.68 11.50
N ARG A 108 8.95 0.42 11.04
CA ARG A 108 9.24 0.02 9.66
C ARG A 108 8.00 -0.12 8.78
N PHE A 109 6.82 0.20 9.29
CA PHE A 109 5.57 0.05 8.55
C PHE A 109 5.32 1.21 7.58
N ILE A 110 4.85 0.89 6.36
CA ILE A 110 4.41 1.84 5.33
C ILE A 110 2.96 1.51 4.96
N PHE A 111 2.10 2.48 5.08
CA PHE A 111 0.66 2.29 4.88
C PHE A 111 0.25 2.66 3.46
N GLY A 112 0.34 1.72 2.53
CA GLY A 112 -0.22 1.87 1.18
C GLY A 112 -1.73 1.65 1.18
N ILE A 113 -2.49 2.59 0.65
CA ILE A 113 -3.95 2.62 0.70
C ILE A 113 -4.58 2.76 -0.68
N GLY A 114 -5.82 2.30 -0.83
CA GLY A 114 -6.56 2.47 -2.08
C GLY A 114 -8.07 2.31 -1.94
N GLY A 115 -8.78 2.70 -3.00
CA GLY A 115 -10.25 2.67 -3.03
C GLY A 115 -10.86 1.40 -3.62
N GLY A 116 -10.06 0.38 -3.92
CA GLY A 116 -10.53 -0.90 -4.46
C GLY A 116 -11.23 -0.80 -5.83
N TRP A 117 -11.52 -1.94 -6.43
CA TRP A 117 -12.16 -2.07 -7.73
C TRP A 117 -13.42 -2.95 -7.70
N ASN A 118 -13.49 -3.93 -6.79
CA ASN A 118 -14.55 -4.93 -6.71
C ASN A 118 -15.76 -4.37 -5.94
N ARG A 119 -16.84 -4.06 -6.66
CA ARG A 119 -18.05 -3.47 -6.09
C ARG A 119 -18.81 -4.42 -5.19
N GLU A 120 -18.79 -5.69 -5.51
CA GLU A 120 -19.49 -6.75 -4.79
C GLU A 120 -18.79 -7.04 -3.45
N GLU A 121 -17.46 -7.05 -3.43
CA GLU A 121 -16.67 -7.13 -2.20
C GLU A 121 -16.97 -5.94 -1.26
N MET A 122 -16.91 -4.72 -1.80
CA MET A 122 -17.29 -3.51 -1.06
C MET A 122 -18.72 -3.59 -0.49
N ALA A 123 -19.67 -4.10 -1.28
CA ALA A 123 -21.07 -4.22 -0.86
C ALA A 123 -21.23 -5.17 0.34
N ASN A 124 -20.46 -6.28 0.38
CA ASN A 124 -20.43 -7.20 1.51
C ASN A 124 -19.91 -6.54 2.80
N HIS A 125 -19.04 -5.52 2.65
CA HIS A 125 -18.57 -4.67 3.75
C HIS A 125 -19.43 -3.42 3.97
N SER A 126 -20.66 -3.38 3.43
CA SER A 126 -21.59 -2.25 3.52
C SER A 126 -21.05 -0.93 2.93
N THR A 127 -20.04 -1.01 2.08
CA THR A 127 -19.43 0.15 1.42
C THR A 127 -20.07 0.42 0.08
N ARG A 128 -20.60 1.64 -0.10
CA ARG A 128 -21.16 2.09 -1.38
C ARG A 128 -20.04 2.54 -2.32
N PHE A 129 -19.90 1.91 -3.48
CA PHE A 129 -18.85 2.22 -4.46
C PHE A 129 -18.77 3.70 -4.84
N ARG A 130 -19.92 4.40 -5.00
CA ARG A 130 -19.93 5.83 -5.38
C ARG A 130 -19.34 6.76 -4.32
N SER A 131 -19.48 6.43 -3.05
CA SER A 131 -18.98 7.24 -1.93
C SER A 131 -17.61 6.79 -1.39
N ARG A 132 -17.03 5.71 -1.95
CA ARG A 132 -15.81 5.10 -1.42
C ARG A 132 -14.62 6.07 -1.22
N TRP A 133 -14.47 7.05 -2.10
CA TRP A 133 -13.37 8.02 -1.98
C TRP A 133 -13.58 9.04 -0.85
N ARG A 134 -14.84 9.45 -0.61
CA ARG A 134 -15.16 10.30 0.57
C ARG A 134 -15.02 9.52 1.86
N LEU A 135 -15.49 8.27 1.86
CA LEU A 135 -15.32 7.35 2.98
C LEU A 135 -13.85 7.10 3.30
N LEU A 136 -13.01 6.82 2.28
CA LEU A 136 -11.57 6.64 2.44
C LEU A 136 -10.93 7.87 3.08
N ARG A 137 -11.24 9.06 2.55
CA ARG A 137 -10.72 10.33 3.09
C ARG A 137 -11.07 10.49 4.57
N GLU A 138 -12.33 10.32 4.95
CA GLU A 138 -12.75 10.48 6.35
C GLU A 138 -12.10 9.44 7.27
N ARG A 139 -12.03 8.17 6.83
CA ARG A 139 -11.34 7.13 7.61
C ARG A 139 -9.89 7.46 7.86
N ILE A 140 -9.15 7.93 6.86
CA ILE A 140 -7.75 8.32 7.02
C ILE A 140 -7.61 9.53 7.95
N LEU A 141 -8.45 10.55 7.80
CA LEU A 141 -8.42 11.71 8.69
C LEU A 141 -8.73 11.32 10.14
N ALA A 142 -9.77 10.52 10.37
CA ALA A 142 -10.10 9.99 11.70
C ALA A 142 -8.96 9.14 12.30
N MET A 143 -8.30 8.30 11.48
CA MET A 143 -7.14 7.53 11.93
C MET A 143 -5.95 8.43 12.30
N LYS A 144 -5.72 9.52 11.57
CA LYS A 144 -4.69 10.51 11.93
C LYS A 144 -4.99 11.15 13.29
N GLU A 145 -6.25 11.53 13.58
CA GLU A 145 -6.64 11.99 14.91
C GLU A 145 -6.35 10.93 15.99
N ILE A 146 -6.74 9.66 15.73
CA ILE A 146 -6.47 8.56 16.65
C ILE A 146 -4.97 8.39 16.93
N TRP A 147 -4.10 8.55 15.94
CA TRP A 147 -2.65 8.36 16.10
C TRP A 147 -1.96 9.54 16.77
N THR A 148 -2.45 10.78 16.58
CA THR A 148 -1.75 12.00 16.98
C THR A 148 -2.29 12.62 18.27
N GLN A 149 -3.58 12.50 18.56
CA GLN A 149 -4.21 13.10 19.75
C GLN A 149 -4.19 12.12 20.93
N GLU A 150 -4.04 12.65 22.15
CA GLU A 150 -4.16 11.85 23.37
C GLU A 150 -5.62 11.40 23.56
N GLU A 151 -6.56 12.34 23.49
CA GLU A 151 -8.01 12.12 23.43
C GLU A 151 -8.46 12.41 21.99
N ALA A 152 -8.72 11.38 21.21
CA ALA A 152 -9.15 11.52 19.82
C ALA A 152 -10.67 11.57 19.72
N GLU A 153 -11.18 12.50 18.91
CA GLU A 153 -12.59 12.59 18.51
C GLU A 153 -12.67 12.90 17.01
N PHE A 154 -13.73 12.47 16.37
CA PHE A 154 -13.95 12.76 14.95
C PHE A 154 -15.46 12.81 14.64
N HIS A 155 -15.93 13.84 13.94
CA HIS A 155 -17.35 14.06 13.61
C HIS A 155 -17.47 14.36 12.11
N GLY A 156 -17.66 13.30 11.30
CA GLY A 156 -17.78 13.35 9.85
C GLY A 156 -19.13 12.82 9.33
N GLU A 157 -19.24 12.67 8.02
CA GLU A 157 -20.43 12.09 7.38
C GLU A 157 -20.49 10.57 7.53
N PHE A 158 -19.33 9.90 7.53
CA PHE A 158 -19.18 8.43 7.53
C PHE A 158 -18.53 7.89 8.78
N VAL A 159 -17.76 8.70 9.48
CA VAL A 159 -17.04 8.35 10.70
C VAL A 159 -17.43 9.33 11.78
N ASP A 160 -17.93 8.85 12.88
CA ASP A 160 -18.38 9.68 14.02
C ASP A 160 -18.08 8.95 15.33
N PHE A 161 -17.27 9.57 16.18
CA PHE A 161 -16.99 9.07 17.53
C PHE A 161 -16.57 10.21 18.48
N ASP A 162 -17.05 10.13 19.72
CA ASP A 162 -16.69 11.02 20.80
C ASP A 162 -15.28 10.71 21.33
N LYS A 163 -14.79 11.56 22.24
CA LYS A 163 -13.46 11.46 22.85
C LYS A 163 -13.15 10.07 23.38
N MET A 164 -12.04 9.53 22.90
CA MET A 164 -11.57 8.21 23.32
C MET A 164 -10.04 8.16 23.43
N TRP A 165 -9.56 7.25 24.25
CA TRP A 165 -8.15 6.86 24.28
C TRP A 165 -7.93 5.62 23.42
N ALA A 166 -7.03 5.72 22.47
CA ALA A 166 -6.63 4.59 21.62
C ALA A 166 -5.10 4.42 21.64
N TYR A 167 -4.63 3.41 22.33
CA TYR A 167 -3.22 3.03 22.44
C TYR A 167 -3.01 1.57 21.98
N PRO A 168 -1.78 1.21 21.53
CA PRO A 168 -0.60 2.06 21.44
C PRO A 168 -0.71 3.10 20.32
N LYS A 169 0.04 4.20 20.44
CA LYS A 169 0.29 5.11 19.31
C LYS A 169 1.42 4.54 18.45
N PRO A 170 1.50 4.84 17.15
CA PRO A 170 2.64 4.45 16.30
C PRO A 170 3.99 4.91 16.87
N VAL A 171 5.07 4.25 16.46
CA VAL A 171 6.45 4.71 16.74
C VAL A 171 6.78 5.90 15.84
N GLN A 172 6.45 5.77 14.56
CA GLN A 172 6.65 6.82 13.57
C GLN A 172 5.79 8.06 13.87
N ARG A 173 6.34 9.24 13.65
CA ARG A 173 5.69 10.53 13.93
C ARG A 173 5.58 11.37 12.65
N PRO A 174 4.42 11.97 12.40
CA PRO A 174 3.18 11.97 13.20
C PRO A 174 2.43 10.63 13.12
N HIS A 175 2.67 9.82 12.10
CA HIS A 175 2.11 8.48 11.83
C HIS A 175 2.99 7.75 10.80
N PRO A 176 2.80 6.44 10.54
CA PRO A 176 3.43 5.74 9.44
C PRO A 176 3.17 6.43 8.10
N PRO A 177 4.13 6.47 7.16
CA PRO A 177 3.93 7.07 5.84
C PRO A 177 2.73 6.45 5.12
N ILE A 178 1.85 7.29 4.58
CA ILE A 178 0.64 6.90 3.85
C ILE A 178 0.86 7.09 2.36
N LEU A 179 0.82 6.01 1.58
CA LEU A 179 0.98 6.06 0.13
C LEU A 179 -0.35 5.77 -0.59
N MET A 180 -0.77 6.69 -1.47
CA MET A 180 -2.00 6.54 -2.26
C MET A 180 -1.76 5.69 -3.50
N GLY A 181 -2.42 4.55 -3.58
CA GLY A 181 -2.48 3.71 -4.77
C GLY A 181 -3.41 4.26 -5.86
N GLY A 182 -3.09 3.93 -7.10
CA GLY A 182 -3.91 4.27 -8.25
C GLY A 182 -3.46 5.49 -9.04
N ASP A 183 -4.17 5.75 -10.15
CA ASP A 183 -3.83 6.79 -11.13
C ASP A 183 -5.09 7.43 -11.73
N GLY A 184 -6.11 7.63 -10.92
CA GLY A 184 -7.35 8.29 -11.33
C GLY A 184 -7.24 9.82 -11.33
N PRO A 185 -8.20 10.54 -11.96
CA PRO A 185 -8.12 11.97 -12.18
C PRO A 185 -8.03 12.83 -10.93
N THR A 186 -8.44 12.32 -9.77
CA THR A 186 -8.40 13.01 -8.48
C THR A 186 -7.42 12.36 -7.48
N THR A 187 -6.49 11.52 -7.98
CA THR A 187 -5.51 10.85 -7.11
C THR A 187 -4.55 11.86 -6.51
N PHE A 188 -4.07 12.80 -7.28
CA PHE A 188 -3.10 13.81 -6.81
C PHE A 188 -3.71 14.74 -5.77
N ASP A 189 -4.98 15.13 -5.90
CA ASP A 189 -5.67 15.91 -4.87
C ASP A 189 -5.62 15.20 -3.50
N ARG A 190 -5.85 13.87 -3.49
CA ARG A 190 -5.77 13.06 -2.27
C ARG A 190 -4.35 12.92 -1.74
N VAL A 191 -3.37 12.74 -2.64
CA VAL A 191 -1.96 12.68 -2.22
C VAL A 191 -1.57 13.99 -1.55
N VAL A 192 -1.89 15.11 -2.15
CA VAL A 192 -1.56 16.44 -1.62
C VAL A 192 -2.30 16.73 -0.31
N GLU A 193 -3.56 16.32 -0.20
CA GLU A 193 -4.38 16.62 0.97
C GLU A 193 -4.01 15.80 2.21
N PHE A 194 -3.83 14.46 2.06
CA PHE A 194 -3.71 13.60 3.25
C PHE A 194 -2.75 12.42 3.14
N CYS A 195 -1.93 12.30 2.09
CA CYS A 195 -0.95 11.23 1.97
C CYS A 195 0.49 11.76 1.94
N ASP A 196 1.46 10.85 2.12
CA ASP A 196 2.89 11.14 2.12
C ASP A 196 3.57 10.69 0.82
N GLY A 197 2.82 10.03 -0.07
CA GLY A 197 3.34 9.58 -1.35
C GLY A 197 2.28 9.04 -2.29
N TRP A 198 2.73 8.78 -3.51
CA TRP A 198 1.95 8.22 -4.59
C TRP A 198 2.52 6.87 -5.04
N MET A 199 1.65 5.86 -5.18
CA MET A 199 2.02 4.49 -5.52
C MET A 199 1.20 3.98 -6.71
N PRO A 200 1.51 4.41 -7.96
CA PRO A 200 0.87 3.90 -9.16
C PRO A 200 1.37 2.50 -9.53
N ILE A 201 0.55 1.77 -10.29
CA ILE A 201 0.94 0.49 -10.89
C ILE A 201 1.70 0.75 -12.18
N SER A 202 2.85 0.10 -12.34
CA SER A 202 3.68 0.15 -13.55
C SER A 202 2.87 -0.25 -14.79
N GLY A 203 3.06 0.49 -15.89
CA GLY A 203 2.40 0.20 -17.18
C GLY A 203 0.91 0.53 -17.25
N ARG A 204 0.29 1.05 -16.19
CA ARG A 204 -1.11 1.50 -16.17
C ARG A 204 -1.26 3.02 -16.31
N SER A 205 -0.23 3.72 -16.72
CA SER A 205 -0.34 5.15 -17.03
C SER A 205 -1.36 5.34 -18.16
N GLY A 206 -2.40 6.14 -17.92
CA GLY A 206 -3.40 6.48 -18.92
C GLY A 206 -2.76 7.02 -20.21
N GLU A 207 -3.44 6.87 -21.35
CA GLU A 207 -2.92 7.28 -22.64
C GLU A 207 -2.43 8.74 -22.63
N GLY A 208 -1.23 8.98 -23.09
CA GLY A 208 -0.70 10.28 -23.48
C GLY A 208 0.17 11.02 -22.48
N THR A 209 0.27 10.65 -21.20
CA THR A 209 1.10 11.36 -20.21
C THR A 209 2.15 10.42 -19.62
N SER A 210 3.42 10.77 -19.73
CA SER A 210 4.54 9.99 -19.18
C SER A 210 4.54 10.02 -17.65
N LEU A 211 5.19 9.02 -17.01
CA LEU A 211 5.39 9.00 -15.56
C LEU A 211 6.08 10.27 -15.06
N GLN A 212 7.11 10.71 -15.76
CA GLN A 212 7.85 11.92 -15.42
C GLN A 212 6.96 13.17 -15.42
N GLU A 213 6.12 13.36 -16.44
CA GLU A 213 5.16 14.47 -16.50
C GLU A 213 4.16 14.43 -15.35
N LYS A 214 3.69 13.24 -14.96
CA LYS A 214 2.80 13.04 -13.82
C LYS A 214 3.48 13.40 -12.50
N ILE A 215 4.72 13.00 -12.30
CA ILE A 215 5.51 13.37 -11.12
C ILE A 215 5.70 14.88 -11.03
N VAL A 216 6.05 15.54 -12.14
CA VAL A 216 6.17 17.00 -12.21
C VAL A 216 4.85 17.68 -11.87
N LEU A 217 3.72 17.17 -12.42
CA LEU A 217 2.39 17.69 -12.12
C LEU A 217 2.04 17.55 -10.63
N LEU A 218 2.24 16.38 -10.05
CA LEU A 218 1.98 16.13 -8.63
C LEU A 218 2.81 17.05 -7.74
N ARG A 219 4.09 17.18 -7.99
CA ARG A 219 4.99 18.06 -7.23
C ARG A 219 4.59 19.52 -7.32
N ARG A 220 4.15 19.98 -8.51
CA ARG A 220 3.62 21.34 -8.69
C ARG A 220 2.33 21.55 -7.89
N GLN A 221 1.39 20.60 -7.91
CA GLN A 221 0.16 20.69 -7.09
C GLN A 221 0.48 20.74 -5.60
N ALA A 222 1.49 20.02 -5.13
CA ALA A 222 1.95 20.09 -3.75
C ALA A 222 2.48 21.48 -3.39
N GLU A 223 3.33 22.07 -4.25
CA GLU A 223 3.86 23.42 -4.07
C GLU A 223 2.75 24.48 -4.06
N GLU A 224 1.79 24.40 -4.98
CA GLU A 224 0.61 25.28 -5.05
C GLU A 224 -0.26 25.18 -3.77
N ALA A 225 -0.29 24.02 -3.13
CA ALA A 225 -0.96 23.78 -1.84
C ALA A 225 -0.09 24.18 -0.61
N GLY A 226 1.10 24.73 -0.82
CA GLY A 226 2.01 25.13 0.27
C GLY A 226 2.76 23.95 0.92
N ARG A 227 2.80 22.80 0.26
CA ARG A 227 3.50 21.60 0.73
C ARG A 227 4.85 21.45 0.00
N ASP A 228 5.90 21.04 0.74
CA ASP A 228 7.19 20.73 0.12
C ASP A 228 7.04 19.59 -0.91
N PRO A 229 7.32 19.84 -2.21
CA PRO A 229 7.23 18.83 -3.25
C PRO A 229 8.17 17.62 -3.03
N ALA A 230 9.30 17.84 -2.35
CA ALA A 230 10.26 16.79 -2.03
C ALA A 230 9.78 15.85 -0.91
N SER A 231 8.77 16.25 -0.14
CA SER A 231 8.16 15.41 0.89
C SER A 231 7.28 14.29 0.34
N ILE A 232 6.97 14.30 -0.96
CA ILE A 232 6.10 13.30 -1.59
C ILE A 232 6.94 12.16 -2.14
N ASN A 233 6.81 10.98 -1.55
CA ASN A 233 7.47 9.76 -2.03
C ASN A 233 6.78 9.22 -3.29
N ILE A 234 7.56 8.81 -4.27
CA ILE A 234 7.08 8.18 -5.52
C ILE A 234 7.50 6.71 -5.51
N THR A 235 6.54 5.83 -5.34
CA THR A 235 6.75 4.38 -5.30
C THR A 235 6.06 3.70 -6.48
N ILE A 236 6.78 2.96 -7.33
CA ILE A 236 6.20 2.24 -8.48
C ILE A 236 5.92 0.79 -8.10
N PHE A 237 4.64 0.41 -8.16
CA PHE A 237 4.17 -0.93 -7.86
C PHE A 237 4.19 -1.82 -9.11
N GLY A 238 4.82 -3.00 -9.05
CA GLY A 238 4.95 -3.92 -10.18
C GLY A 238 5.98 -3.45 -11.23
N ALA A 239 7.10 -2.88 -10.79
CA ALA A 239 8.21 -2.52 -11.68
C ALA A 239 8.81 -3.76 -12.35
N ARG A 240 9.28 -3.61 -13.60
CA ARG A 240 9.98 -4.68 -14.30
C ARG A 240 11.43 -4.77 -13.82
N PRO A 241 11.93 -5.99 -13.50
CA PRO A 241 13.32 -6.17 -13.07
C PRO A 241 14.28 -6.20 -14.29
N GLU A 242 14.29 -5.13 -15.06
CA GLU A 242 15.12 -4.94 -16.26
C GLU A 242 15.96 -3.68 -16.09
N PRO A 243 17.31 -3.72 -16.32
CA PRO A 243 18.19 -2.56 -16.12
C PRO A 243 17.70 -1.29 -16.79
N ASP A 244 17.24 -1.38 -18.05
CA ASP A 244 16.74 -0.22 -18.79
C ASP A 244 15.41 0.32 -18.22
N ALA A 245 14.56 -0.53 -17.65
CA ALA A 245 13.32 -0.10 -16.98
C ALA A 245 13.65 0.64 -15.68
N ILE A 246 14.58 0.11 -14.91
CA ILE A 246 15.05 0.72 -13.67
C ILE A 246 15.70 2.09 -13.94
N ALA A 247 16.60 2.18 -14.92
CA ALA A 247 17.23 3.45 -15.29
C ALA A 247 16.20 4.52 -15.71
N ARG A 248 15.12 4.14 -16.40
CA ARG A 248 14.02 5.05 -16.72
C ARG A 248 13.24 5.52 -15.50
N LEU A 249 13.02 4.66 -14.51
CA LEU A 249 12.35 5.04 -13.26
C LEU A 249 13.21 6.01 -12.44
N GLU A 250 14.51 5.74 -12.32
CA GLU A 250 15.46 6.65 -11.67
C GLU A 250 15.50 8.03 -12.35
N ALA A 251 15.61 8.05 -13.68
CA ALA A 251 15.59 9.29 -14.46
C ALA A 251 14.28 10.07 -14.31
N ALA A 252 13.16 9.40 -14.07
CA ALA A 252 11.86 10.02 -13.80
C ALA A 252 11.73 10.58 -12.38
N GLY A 253 12.65 10.27 -11.47
CA GLY A 253 12.64 10.72 -10.07
C GLY A 253 11.78 9.86 -9.17
N VAL A 254 11.74 8.54 -9.41
CA VAL A 254 11.11 7.53 -8.57
C VAL A 254 12.00 7.25 -7.36
N ASP A 255 11.40 7.18 -6.17
CA ASP A 255 12.09 6.91 -4.91
C ASP A 255 12.19 5.40 -4.60
N ARG A 256 11.16 4.62 -4.99
CA ARG A 256 11.10 3.17 -4.75
C ARG A 256 10.49 2.43 -5.93
N ALA A 257 11.10 1.30 -6.32
CA ALA A 257 10.56 0.34 -7.28
C ALA A 257 10.24 -0.99 -6.59
N ILE A 258 9.02 -1.50 -6.77
CA ILE A 258 8.55 -2.75 -6.16
C ILE A 258 8.40 -3.80 -7.27
N PHE A 259 9.17 -4.89 -7.18
CA PHE A 259 9.08 -6.02 -8.11
C PHE A 259 7.94 -6.96 -7.73
N GLY A 260 7.22 -7.48 -8.72
CA GLY A 260 6.20 -8.50 -8.52
C GLY A 260 6.80 -9.90 -8.44
N LEU A 261 6.44 -10.65 -7.40
CA LEU A 261 6.77 -12.07 -7.25
C LEU A 261 5.50 -12.90 -7.44
N PRO A 262 5.60 -14.10 -8.04
CA PRO A 262 4.45 -15.02 -8.15
C PRO A 262 4.07 -15.58 -6.78
N SER A 263 2.77 -15.83 -6.56
CA SER A 263 2.25 -16.56 -5.40
C SER A 263 2.57 -18.04 -5.54
N ALA A 264 3.78 -18.42 -5.18
CA ALA A 264 4.30 -19.77 -5.36
C ALA A 264 5.17 -20.22 -4.17
N GLU A 265 5.49 -21.51 -4.15
CA GLU A 265 6.38 -22.06 -3.14
C GLU A 265 7.82 -21.55 -3.29
N ARG A 266 8.61 -21.76 -2.23
CA ARG A 266 9.99 -21.29 -2.07
C ARG A 266 10.89 -21.56 -3.28
N ASP A 267 10.83 -22.80 -3.82
CA ASP A 267 11.73 -23.22 -4.90
C ASP A 267 11.47 -22.48 -6.23
N THR A 268 10.27 -21.97 -6.41
CA THR A 268 9.90 -21.11 -7.55
C THR A 268 10.28 -19.66 -7.31
N VAL A 269 10.09 -19.16 -6.08
CA VAL A 269 10.26 -17.73 -5.76
C VAL A 269 11.72 -17.34 -5.59
N VAL A 270 12.55 -18.20 -4.97
CA VAL A 270 13.97 -17.89 -4.66
C VAL A 270 14.78 -17.53 -5.90
N PRO A 271 14.75 -18.27 -7.03
CA PRO A 271 15.50 -17.87 -8.21
C PRO A 271 15.10 -16.50 -8.77
N ILE A 272 13.82 -16.14 -8.68
CA ILE A 272 13.31 -14.82 -9.14
C ILE A 272 13.83 -13.72 -8.23
N ILE A 273 13.81 -13.92 -6.91
CA ILE A 273 14.39 -12.98 -5.94
C ILE A 273 15.89 -12.79 -6.21
N ASP A 274 16.63 -13.87 -6.47
CA ASP A 274 18.07 -13.82 -6.74
C ASP A 274 18.39 -13.04 -8.04
N GLU A 275 17.53 -13.12 -9.07
CA GLU A 275 17.68 -12.30 -10.28
C GLU A 275 17.35 -10.82 -10.01
N CYS A 276 16.28 -10.54 -9.27
CA CYS A 276 15.94 -9.16 -8.89
C CYS A 276 17.04 -8.52 -8.03
N ALA A 277 17.65 -9.28 -7.12
CA ALA A 277 18.72 -8.82 -6.24
C ALA A 277 20.00 -8.37 -6.96
N LYS A 278 20.20 -8.76 -8.23
CA LYS A 278 21.32 -8.27 -9.03
C LYS A 278 21.19 -6.80 -9.46
N LEU A 279 20.01 -6.21 -9.25
CA LEU A 279 19.70 -4.82 -9.60
C LEU A 279 19.79 -3.86 -8.41
N ILE A 280 20.03 -4.40 -7.21
CA ILE A 280 20.06 -3.66 -5.92
C ILE A 280 21.45 -3.13 -5.59
#